data_92edcac6794036393b34c0d74e484433
#
_entry.id   92edcac6794036393b34c0d74e484433
#
_cell.length_a   1.000
_cell.length_b   1.000
_cell.length_c   1.000
_cell.angle_alpha   90.00
_cell.angle_beta   90.00
_cell.angle_gamma   90.00
#
_symmetry.space_group_name_H-M   'P 1'
#
loop_
_entity.id
_entity.type
_entity.pdbx_description
1 polymer ?
#
loop_
_entity_poly.entity_id
_entity_poly.type
_entity_poly.pdbx_seq_one_letter_code
_entity_poly.pdbx_strand_id
1 'polypeptide(L)'
;MLIGLSISNIVLIEKLNLEFGSGLNILTGETGAGKSILLDALSLALGARSDVGLIRHGCDTASVVAEFDVTPSAAAGILSEYDIDCAGGLILRRTLSQDGRGRAWINDTPVSVKTLKAVGDTLIEIHGQFANHTLLNPSTHRPTLDTFAQNNIADFGTLLSRTREAYMAYHTAEKRLNELRDLLARSESEREYLEHNVAELRALNSQPGEEEELATRRANMMNAEKNAAILSEALEALSPRGNSLDAQLFNVAHILQRIRGDENPYSDQIDKLYDLAESVAQITQSLTPETTDMDNLDEIEERLFAIRAAARKHHVPADELPNMLAQMTDQLNAIDNSDAELKKMTSVVKKCRAEFDAAAAALSAARVDAANTLRTHLLAELPDLKLGSADFMVDVSVAAPSATGIDDVVFMIKTNPGSPFAPLHRAASGGELARLMLAMRVVLAGTNDMHSFVFDEIDTGISGATASAVGARLNRLAQSNQALVITHSAQVAGFATRHFKISKSVTNDKTTTSVREITGDERVNEVARIISGSEITPESITMAKTLIKK
;
A
#
# COMPACT_ATOMS: atom_id res chain seq x y z
N MET A 1 -5.58 8.94 -8.58
CA MET A 1 -4.94 9.03 -9.92
C MET A 1 -3.52 9.54 -9.74
N LEU A 2 -2.61 9.24 -10.68
CA LEU A 2 -1.26 9.84 -10.71
C LEU A 2 -1.38 11.31 -11.16
N ILE A 3 -1.02 12.25 -10.29
CA ILE A 3 -1.07 13.67 -10.61
C ILE A 3 0.30 14.24 -10.96
N GLY A 4 1.37 13.69 -10.40
CA GLY A 4 2.72 14.20 -10.59
C GLY A 4 3.77 13.10 -10.71
N LEU A 5 4.78 13.34 -11.54
CA LEU A 5 5.98 12.51 -11.63
C LEU A 5 7.21 13.41 -11.72
N SER A 6 8.02 13.39 -10.68
CA SER A 6 9.27 14.14 -10.61
C SER A 6 10.46 13.18 -10.68
N ILE A 7 11.34 13.41 -11.65
CA ILE A 7 12.51 12.56 -11.94
C ILE A 7 13.75 13.41 -11.83
N SER A 8 14.78 12.89 -11.16
CA SER A 8 16.08 13.54 -11.05
C SER A 8 17.20 12.52 -11.25
N ASN A 9 18.12 12.83 -12.16
CA ASN A 9 19.34 12.06 -12.46
C ASN A 9 19.08 10.60 -12.87
N ILE A 10 18.08 10.37 -13.73
CA ILE A 10 17.80 9.04 -14.31
C ILE A 10 18.25 9.01 -15.77
N VAL A 11 19.24 8.19 -16.09
CA VAL A 11 19.78 7.95 -17.44
C VAL A 11 20.01 9.26 -18.22
N LEU A 12 19.12 9.60 -19.15
CA LEU A 12 19.20 10.82 -19.97
C LEU A 12 18.42 12.00 -19.37
N ILE A 13 17.68 11.79 -18.29
CA ILE A 13 16.89 12.81 -17.62
C ILE A 13 17.69 13.39 -16.46
N GLU A 14 18.03 14.66 -16.53
CA GLU A 14 18.66 15.39 -15.43
C GLU A 14 17.63 15.83 -14.41
N LYS A 15 16.61 16.54 -14.86
CA LYS A 15 15.45 16.95 -14.04
C LYS A 15 14.22 17.06 -14.93
N LEU A 16 13.13 16.45 -14.49
CA LEU A 16 11.87 16.45 -15.18
C LEU A 16 10.73 16.46 -14.17
N ASN A 17 9.78 17.37 -14.34
CA ASN A 17 8.53 17.37 -13.60
C ASN A 17 7.38 17.28 -14.61
N LEU A 18 6.52 16.31 -14.42
CA LEU A 18 5.33 16.09 -15.25
C LEU A 18 4.09 16.16 -14.37
N GLU A 19 3.09 16.84 -14.86
CA GLU A 19 1.75 16.87 -14.29
C GLU A 19 0.79 16.14 -15.23
N PHE A 20 0.11 15.12 -14.71
CA PHE A 20 -0.88 14.36 -15.46
C PHE A 20 -2.29 14.79 -15.07
N GLY A 21 -3.22 14.65 -16.03
CA GLY A 21 -4.64 14.89 -15.78
C GLY A 21 -5.43 13.59 -15.75
N SER A 22 -6.71 13.71 -15.43
CA SER A 22 -7.69 12.65 -15.65
C SER A 22 -7.82 12.33 -17.14
N GLY A 23 -8.37 11.17 -17.46
CA GLY A 23 -8.58 10.75 -18.83
C GLY A 23 -7.35 10.17 -19.51
N LEU A 24 -7.24 10.34 -20.83
CA LEU A 24 -6.24 9.71 -21.67
C LEU A 24 -5.02 10.63 -21.86
N ASN A 25 -3.92 10.33 -21.16
CA ASN A 25 -2.63 11.00 -21.28
C ASN A 25 -1.75 10.22 -22.25
N ILE A 26 -1.38 10.82 -23.36
CA ILE A 26 -0.58 10.17 -24.40
C ILE A 26 0.81 10.79 -24.47
N LEU A 27 1.81 9.92 -24.53
CA LEU A 27 3.22 10.29 -24.68
C LEU A 27 3.70 9.80 -26.04
N THR A 28 4.13 10.76 -26.90
CA THR A 28 4.74 10.46 -28.20
C THR A 28 6.19 10.94 -28.23
N GLY A 29 6.96 10.42 -29.16
CA GLY A 29 8.36 10.80 -29.34
C GLY A 29 9.08 9.81 -30.25
N GLU A 30 10.28 10.13 -30.68
CA GLU A 30 11.10 9.25 -31.50
C GLU A 30 11.52 7.98 -30.74
N THR A 31 11.83 6.89 -31.45
CA THR A 31 12.43 5.68 -30.89
C THR A 31 13.78 6.04 -30.25
N GLY A 32 13.99 5.63 -29.01
CA GLY A 32 15.20 5.99 -28.25
C GLY A 32 15.18 7.37 -27.59
N ALA A 33 14.09 8.15 -27.70
CA ALA A 33 13.97 9.47 -27.07
C ALA A 33 13.77 9.44 -25.53
N GLY A 34 13.71 8.27 -24.90
CA GLY A 34 13.56 8.16 -23.45
C GLY A 34 12.18 7.70 -22.98
N LYS A 35 11.34 7.14 -23.87
CA LYS A 35 10.02 6.59 -23.50
C LYS A 35 10.14 5.52 -22.42
N SER A 36 11.01 4.54 -22.61
CA SER A 36 11.26 3.47 -21.63
C SER A 36 11.84 4.03 -20.33
N ILE A 37 12.66 5.10 -20.39
CA ILE A 37 13.24 5.73 -19.19
C ILE A 37 12.15 6.30 -18.26
N LEU A 38 11.06 6.82 -18.82
CA LEU A 38 9.92 7.31 -18.01
C LEU A 38 9.21 6.16 -17.30
N LEU A 39 9.06 5.01 -17.98
CA LEU A 39 8.46 3.82 -17.38
C LEU A 39 9.36 3.19 -16.33
N ASP A 40 10.68 3.14 -16.59
CA ASP A 40 11.67 2.69 -15.63
C ASP A 40 11.62 3.57 -14.36
N ALA A 41 11.56 4.89 -14.54
CA ALA A 41 11.46 5.84 -13.43
C ALA A 41 10.15 5.64 -12.65
N LEU A 42 9.01 5.54 -13.34
CA LEU A 42 7.72 5.30 -12.69
C LEU A 42 7.72 3.96 -11.94
N SER A 43 8.19 2.88 -12.60
CA SER A 43 8.31 1.55 -11.99
C SER A 43 9.20 1.57 -10.76
N LEU A 44 10.29 2.33 -10.80
CA LEU A 44 11.19 2.52 -9.67
C LEU A 44 10.47 3.21 -8.49
N ALA A 45 9.70 4.27 -8.76
CA ALA A 45 8.89 4.94 -7.73
C ALA A 45 7.85 4.02 -7.10
N LEU A 46 7.30 3.07 -7.88
CA LEU A 46 6.34 2.05 -7.44
C LEU A 46 6.99 0.85 -6.74
N GLY A 47 8.31 0.86 -6.52
CA GLY A 47 8.99 -0.20 -5.77
C GLY A 47 9.52 -1.36 -6.61
N ALA A 48 9.69 -1.19 -7.92
CA ALA A 48 10.39 -2.17 -8.76
C ALA A 48 11.87 -2.35 -8.31
N ARG A 49 12.46 -3.47 -8.75
CA ARG A 49 13.87 -3.76 -8.48
C ARG A 49 14.75 -2.66 -9.07
N SER A 50 15.67 -2.16 -8.27
CA SER A 50 16.59 -1.11 -8.67
C SER A 50 17.76 -1.67 -9.48
N ASP A 51 18.16 -0.92 -10.52
CA ASP A 51 19.38 -1.11 -11.26
C ASP A 51 20.24 0.17 -11.14
N VAL A 52 21.49 0.00 -10.75
CA VAL A 52 22.45 1.12 -10.65
C VAL A 52 22.66 1.78 -12.02
N GLY A 53 22.48 1.03 -13.12
CA GLY A 53 22.53 1.54 -14.48
C GLY A 53 21.48 2.63 -14.79
N LEU A 54 20.45 2.78 -13.95
CA LEU A 54 19.49 3.86 -14.07
C LEU A 54 20.03 5.21 -13.60
N ILE A 55 21.12 5.25 -12.83
CA ILE A 55 21.71 6.50 -12.36
C ILE A 55 22.39 7.19 -13.55
N ARG A 56 22.11 8.46 -13.75
CA ARG A 56 22.75 9.29 -14.78
C ARG A 56 24.27 9.30 -14.61
N HIS A 57 24.98 9.09 -15.69
CA HIS A 57 26.44 9.12 -15.69
C HIS A 57 26.96 10.44 -15.11
N GLY A 58 27.87 10.36 -14.12
CA GLY A 58 28.43 11.51 -13.44
C GLY A 58 27.60 12.04 -12.25
N CYS A 59 26.52 11.34 -11.86
CA CYS A 59 25.75 11.67 -10.67
C CYS A 59 25.88 10.56 -9.62
N ASP A 60 25.95 10.92 -8.35
CA ASP A 60 26.07 9.97 -7.23
C ASP A 60 24.73 9.35 -6.84
N THR A 61 23.64 10.08 -7.11
CA THR A 61 22.29 9.67 -6.71
C THR A 61 21.24 9.98 -7.78
N ALA A 62 20.22 9.14 -7.82
CA ALA A 62 19.01 9.36 -8.59
C ALA A 62 17.79 9.34 -7.68
N SER A 63 16.75 10.09 -8.05
CA SER A 63 15.50 10.15 -7.28
C SER A 63 14.30 10.21 -8.20
N VAL A 64 13.24 9.49 -7.81
CA VAL A 64 11.92 9.58 -8.44
C VAL A 64 10.86 9.77 -7.38
N VAL A 65 9.91 10.64 -7.67
CA VAL A 65 8.73 10.91 -6.84
C VAL A 65 7.49 10.78 -7.71
N ALA A 66 6.54 9.98 -7.28
CA ALA A 66 5.22 9.83 -7.89
C ALA A 66 4.15 10.29 -6.89
N GLU A 67 3.25 11.17 -7.34
CA GLU A 67 2.23 11.80 -6.51
C GLU A 67 0.85 11.36 -6.97
N PHE A 68 0.01 10.96 -6.01
CA PHE A 68 -1.35 10.46 -6.24
C PHE A 68 -2.35 11.26 -5.42
N ASP A 69 -3.49 11.60 -6.03
CA ASP A 69 -4.58 12.39 -5.42
C ASP A 69 -5.58 11.54 -4.61
N VAL A 70 -5.60 10.25 -4.82
CA VAL A 70 -6.53 9.31 -4.19
C VAL A 70 -5.78 8.10 -3.66
N THR A 71 -6.21 7.63 -2.51
CA THR A 71 -5.72 6.39 -1.91
C THR A 71 -6.79 5.30 -2.06
N PRO A 72 -6.53 4.23 -2.84
CA PRO A 72 -7.41 3.08 -2.93
C PRO A 72 -7.60 2.40 -1.57
N SER A 73 -8.79 1.79 -1.34
CA SER A 73 -9.09 1.08 -0.10
C SER A 73 -8.07 -0.02 0.23
N ALA A 74 -7.58 -0.71 -0.79
CA ALA A 74 -6.53 -1.72 -0.65
C ALA A 74 -5.19 -1.14 -0.14
N ALA A 75 -4.81 0.07 -0.59
CA ALA A 75 -3.64 0.77 -0.09
C ALA A 75 -3.82 1.24 1.35
N ALA A 76 -5.01 1.78 1.69
CA ALA A 76 -5.32 2.25 3.03
C ALA A 76 -5.15 1.14 4.09
N GLY A 77 -5.55 -0.10 3.77
CA GLY A 77 -5.33 -1.26 4.64
C GLY A 77 -3.85 -1.52 4.92
N ILE A 78 -3.00 -1.44 3.90
CA ILE A 78 -1.54 -1.61 4.07
C ILE A 78 -0.93 -0.45 4.86
N LEU A 79 -1.36 0.79 4.57
CA LEU A 79 -0.81 2.00 5.17
C LEU A 79 -1.14 2.12 6.67
N SER A 80 -2.33 1.65 7.08
CA SER A 80 -2.74 1.63 8.49
C SER A 80 -1.85 0.74 9.38
N GLU A 81 -1.24 -0.30 8.82
CA GLU A 81 -0.27 -1.15 9.55
C GLU A 81 1.04 -0.39 9.88
N TYR A 82 1.30 0.73 9.22
CA TYR A 82 2.51 1.54 9.38
C TYR A 82 2.25 2.95 9.92
N ASP A 83 1.03 3.23 10.37
CA ASP A 83 0.59 4.56 10.85
C ASP A 83 0.84 5.69 9.83
N ILE A 84 0.68 5.39 8.54
CA ILE A 84 0.88 6.37 7.46
C ILE A 84 -0.44 7.04 7.14
N ASP A 85 -0.50 8.36 7.33
CA ASP A 85 -1.65 9.18 6.95
C ASP A 85 -1.75 9.30 5.42
N CYS A 86 -2.94 9.07 4.90
CA CYS A 86 -3.26 9.11 3.48
C CYS A 86 -4.43 10.05 3.13
N ALA A 87 -4.90 10.86 4.08
CA ALA A 87 -6.05 11.76 3.88
C ALA A 87 -5.81 12.83 2.79
N GLY A 88 -4.55 13.20 2.54
CA GLY A 88 -4.13 14.19 1.53
C GLY A 88 -3.64 13.59 0.20
N GLY A 89 -3.83 12.29 -0.03
CA GLY A 89 -3.21 11.57 -1.15
C GLY A 89 -1.89 10.90 -0.76
N LEU A 90 -1.16 10.37 -1.75
CA LEU A 90 0.07 9.62 -1.51
C LEU A 90 1.23 10.15 -2.34
N ILE A 91 2.39 10.27 -1.71
CA ILE A 91 3.67 10.59 -2.36
C ILE A 91 4.59 9.39 -2.18
N LEU A 92 4.88 8.70 -3.27
CA LEU A 92 5.84 7.60 -3.31
C LEU A 92 7.19 8.14 -3.77
N ARG A 93 8.22 7.98 -2.95
CA ARG A 93 9.58 8.43 -3.28
C ARG A 93 10.58 7.30 -3.20
N ARG A 94 11.41 7.22 -4.23
CA ARG A 94 12.50 6.25 -4.33
C ARG A 94 13.81 6.96 -4.66
N THR A 95 14.87 6.65 -3.94
CA THR A 95 16.23 7.12 -4.27
C THR A 95 17.16 5.94 -4.48
N LEU A 96 18.12 6.12 -5.38
CA LEU A 96 19.20 5.17 -5.65
C LEU A 96 20.52 5.88 -5.47
N SER A 97 21.54 5.18 -4.96
CA SER A 97 22.91 5.64 -4.87
C SER A 97 23.83 4.69 -5.63
N GLN A 98 24.99 5.18 -6.08
CA GLN A 98 25.98 4.38 -6.84
C GLN A 98 26.51 3.16 -6.07
N ASP A 99 26.48 3.18 -4.73
CA ASP A 99 26.82 2.04 -3.87
C ASP A 99 25.77 0.91 -3.88
N GLY A 100 24.74 1.02 -4.73
CA GLY A 100 23.64 0.05 -4.83
C GLY A 100 22.58 0.18 -3.73
N ARG A 101 22.75 1.10 -2.78
CA ARG A 101 21.76 1.35 -1.74
C ARG A 101 20.60 2.16 -2.30
N GLY A 102 19.40 1.75 -1.96
CA GLY A 102 18.17 2.48 -2.30
C GLY A 102 17.32 2.70 -1.07
N ARG A 103 16.69 3.88 -0.98
CA ARG A 103 15.75 4.20 0.08
C ARG A 103 14.38 4.44 -0.52
N ALA A 104 13.34 4.09 0.23
CA ALA A 104 11.95 4.24 -0.16
C ALA A 104 11.16 4.98 0.92
N TRP A 105 10.23 5.81 0.50
CA TRP A 105 9.33 6.55 1.39
C TRP A 105 7.93 6.55 0.82
N ILE A 106 6.97 6.53 1.72
CA ILE A 106 5.57 6.85 1.44
C ILE A 106 5.23 8.08 2.30
N ASN A 107 4.86 9.17 1.66
CA ASN A 107 4.82 10.49 2.26
C ASN A 107 6.19 10.80 2.91
N ASP A 108 6.22 11.17 4.18
CA ASP A 108 7.48 11.43 4.90
C ASP A 108 8.02 10.20 5.65
N THR A 109 7.32 9.06 5.60
CA THR A 109 7.67 7.85 6.34
C THR A 109 8.58 6.94 5.53
N PRO A 110 9.78 6.58 6.02
CA PRO A 110 10.64 5.61 5.38
C PRO A 110 10.05 4.20 5.49
N VAL A 111 10.00 3.50 4.36
CA VAL A 111 9.42 2.16 4.27
C VAL A 111 10.35 1.16 3.59
N SER A 112 10.04 -0.12 3.71
CA SER A 112 10.71 -1.16 2.92
C SER A 112 10.32 -1.06 1.44
N VAL A 113 11.20 -1.51 0.53
CA VAL A 113 10.87 -1.60 -0.90
C VAL A 113 9.69 -2.54 -1.15
N LYS A 114 9.55 -3.58 -0.31
CA LYS A 114 8.42 -4.52 -0.37
C LYS A 114 7.10 -3.82 -0.05
N THR A 115 7.08 -2.99 1.00
CA THR A 115 5.91 -2.19 1.38
C THR A 115 5.57 -1.17 0.30
N LEU A 116 6.60 -0.43 -0.21
CA LEU A 116 6.42 0.51 -1.32
C LEU A 116 5.80 -0.18 -2.54
N LYS A 117 6.30 -1.38 -2.90
CA LYS A 117 5.77 -2.16 -4.02
C LYS A 117 4.33 -2.59 -3.77
N ALA A 118 4.02 -3.09 -2.58
CA ALA A 118 2.67 -3.52 -2.24
C ALA A 118 1.65 -2.37 -2.38
N VAL A 119 2.01 -1.17 -1.94
CA VAL A 119 1.18 0.03 -2.12
C VAL A 119 1.16 0.46 -3.60
N GLY A 120 2.30 0.50 -4.27
CA GLY A 120 2.40 0.87 -5.70
C GLY A 120 1.54 -0.01 -6.61
N ASP A 121 1.51 -1.32 -6.35
CA ASP A 121 0.71 -2.29 -7.11
C ASP A 121 -0.82 -2.06 -6.95
N THR A 122 -1.27 -1.34 -5.91
CA THR A 122 -2.69 -0.94 -5.76
C THR A 122 -3.03 0.37 -6.46
N LEU A 123 -2.05 1.22 -6.77
CA LEU A 123 -2.24 2.56 -7.32
C LEU A 123 -2.24 2.59 -8.84
N ILE A 124 -1.34 1.83 -9.44
CA ILE A 124 -1.10 1.83 -10.90
C ILE A 124 -0.83 0.42 -11.41
N GLU A 125 -1.42 0.11 -12.55
CA GLU A 125 -1.14 -1.11 -13.30
C GLU A 125 -0.38 -0.76 -14.59
N ILE A 126 0.81 -1.34 -14.76
CA ILE A 126 1.67 -1.12 -15.93
C ILE A 126 1.56 -2.32 -16.88
N HIS A 127 1.20 -2.06 -18.14
CA HIS A 127 1.10 -3.03 -19.22
C HIS A 127 2.19 -2.78 -20.26
N GLY A 128 3.08 -3.77 -20.50
CA GLY A 128 4.21 -3.67 -21.42
C GLY A 128 5.38 -4.55 -20.99
N GLN A 129 6.61 -4.22 -21.39
CA GLN A 129 7.82 -4.99 -21.06
C GLN A 129 8.10 -5.07 -19.54
N PHE A 130 7.62 -4.12 -18.76
CA PHE A 130 7.80 -4.04 -17.29
C PHE A 130 6.52 -4.41 -16.53
N ALA A 131 5.69 -5.22 -17.10
CA ALA A 131 4.33 -5.49 -16.67
C ALA A 131 4.20 -6.07 -15.27
N ASN A 132 3.51 -5.33 -14.41
CA ASN A 132 2.88 -5.87 -13.20
C ASN A 132 1.42 -6.19 -13.52
N HIS A 133 1.19 -7.29 -14.25
CA HIS A 133 -0.16 -7.66 -14.60
C HIS A 133 -0.86 -8.32 -13.42
N THR A 134 -1.68 -7.58 -12.72
CA THR A 134 -2.57 -8.13 -11.69
C THR A 134 -3.39 -9.30 -12.25
N LEU A 135 -3.92 -9.16 -13.48
CA LEU A 135 -4.70 -10.20 -14.15
C LEU A 135 -3.90 -11.42 -14.66
N LEU A 136 -2.55 -11.40 -14.64
CA LEU A 136 -1.76 -12.59 -14.93
C LEU A 136 -1.59 -13.49 -13.71
N ASN A 137 -1.86 -12.98 -12.53
CA ASN A 137 -1.80 -13.74 -11.29
C ASN A 137 -3.15 -14.48 -11.06
N PRO A 138 -3.19 -15.81 -11.09
CA PRO A 138 -4.43 -16.56 -10.89
C PRO A 138 -5.16 -16.22 -9.58
N SER A 139 -4.43 -15.84 -8.52
CA SER A 139 -5.04 -15.49 -7.23
C SER A 139 -5.97 -14.27 -7.29
N THR A 140 -5.85 -13.44 -8.33
CA THR A 140 -6.70 -12.26 -8.53
C THR A 140 -7.93 -12.54 -9.40
N HIS A 141 -7.99 -13.69 -10.08
CA HIS A 141 -9.06 -13.96 -11.04
C HIS A 141 -10.41 -14.08 -10.37
N ARG A 142 -10.51 -14.82 -9.26
CA ARG A 142 -11.75 -14.94 -8.50
C ARG A 142 -12.24 -13.60 -7.95
N PRO A 143 -11.44 -12.80 -7.23
CA PRO A 143 -11.86 -11.46 -6.80
C PRO A 143 -12.32 -10.57 -7.96
N THR A 144 -11.64 -10.63 -9.10
CA THR A 144 -12.00 -9.86 -10.30
C THR A 144 -13.35 -10.32 -10.87
N LEU A 145 -13.58 -11.65 -10.96
CA LEU A 145 -14.86 -12.19 -11.40
C LEU A 145 -15.99 -11.83 -10.42
N ASP A 146 -15.72 -11.92 -9.11
CA ASP A 146 -16.70 -11.59 -8.07
C ASP A 146 -17.11 -10.11 -8.15
N THR A 147 -16.15 -9.20 -8.37
CA THR A 147 -16.45 -7.77 -8.54
C THR A 147 -17.24 -7.52 -9.84
N PHE A 148 -16.87 -8.18 -10.93
CA PHE A 148 -17.64 -8.12 -12.17
C PHE A 148 -19.06 -8.64 -11.98
N ALA A 149 -19.23 -9.75 -11.27
CA ALA A 149 -20.53 -10.33 -10.96
C ALA A 149 -21.39 -9.40 -10.09
N GLN A 150 -20.82 -8.71 -9.11
CA GLN A 150 -21.54 -7.72 -8.28
C GLN A 150 -22.16 -6.59 -9.13
N ASN A 151 -21.51 -6.20 -10.21
CA ASN A 151 -21.99 -5.13 -11.09
C ASN A 151 -23.00 -5.62 -12.14
N ASN A 152 -23.03 -6.92 -12.44
CA ASN A 152 -23.80 -7.47 -13.56
C ASN A 152 -24.89 -8.49 -13.16
N ILE A 153 -24.84 -9.02 -11.93
CA ILE A 153 -25.79 -10.00 -11.42
C ILE A 153 -26.45 -9.46 -10.16
N ALA A 154 -27.76 -9.37 -10.19
CA ALA A 154 -28.52 -8.95 -9.01
C ALA A 154 -28.23 -9.90 -7.82
N ASP A 155 -28.16 -9.33 -6.62
CA ASP A 155 -27.99 -10.07 -5.36
C ASP A 155 -26.68 -10.87 -5.20
N PHE A 156 -25.71 -10.74 -6.14
CA PHE A 156 -24.41 -11.45 -6.02
C PHE A 156 -23.68 -11.11 -4.70
N GLY A 157 -23.68 -9.84 -4.31
CA GLY A 157 -23.10 -9.40 -3.03
C GLY A 157 -23.75 -10.08 -1.82
N THR A 158 -25.05 -10.30 -1.89
CA THR A 158 -25.81 -11.03 -0.86
C THR A 158 -25.42 -12.51 -0.82
N LEU A 159 -25.25 -13.15 -1.99
CA LEU A 159 -24.77 -14.54 -2.06
C LEU A 159 -23.38 -14.69 -1.47
N LEU A 160 -22.48 -13.75 -1.76
CA LEU A 160 -21.12 -13.75 -1.23
C LEU A 160 -21.11 -13.59 0.30
N SER A 161 -21.90 -12.62 0.83
CA SER A 161 -22.02 -12.39 2.27
C SER A 161 -22.61 -13.59 2.98
N ARG A 162 -23.70 -14.15 2.43
CA ARG A 162 -24.35 -15.35 2.98
C ARG A 162 -23.42 -16.56 2.99
N THR A 163 -22.64 -16.77 1.93
CA THR A 163 -21.65 -17.85 1.87
C THR A 163 -20.56 -17.67 2.93
N ARG A 164 -20.08 -16.44 3.11
CA ARG A 164 -19.09 -16.09 4.13
C ARG A 164 -19.62 -16.36 5.54
N GLU A 165 -20.83 -15.91 5.84
CA GLU A 165 -21.47 -16.10 7.14
C GLU A 165 -21.68 -17.59 7.43
N ALA A 166 -22.19 -18.33 6.45
CA ALA A 166 -22.42 -19.76 6.58
C ALA A 166 -21.09 -20.53 6.76
N TYR A 167 -20.02 -20.15 6.05
CA TYR A 167 -18.69 -20.73 6.26
C TYR A 167 -18.16 -20.49 7.66
N MET A 168 -18.26 -19.23 8.14
CA MET A 168 -17.79 -18.88 9.47
C MET A 168 -18.56 -19.63 10.56
N ALA A 169 -19.88 -19.78 10.38
CA ALA A 169 -20.71 -20.57 11.28
C ALA A 169 -20.30 -22.07 11.27
N TYR A 170 -20.13 -22.65 10.08
CA TYR A 170 -19.65 -24.02 9.91
C TYR A 170 -18.26 -24.22 10.53
N HIS A 171 -17.30 -23.37 10.19
CA HIS A 171 -15.92 -23.49 10.66
C HIS A 171 -15.81 -23.31 12.18
N THR A 172 -16.58 -22.38 12.75
CA THR A 172 -16.65 -22.18 14.20
C THR A 172 -17.24 -23.42 14.90
N ALA A 173 -18.34 -23.96 14.34
CA ALA A 173 -18.96 -25.16 14.88
C ALA A 173 -18.06 -26.39 14.77
N GLU A 174 -17.37 -26.57 13.64
CA GLU A 174 -16.42 -27.66 13.40
C GLU A 174 -15.23 -27.57 14.34
N LYS A 175 -14.64 -26.35 14.49
CA LYS A 175 -13.56 -26.11 15.44
C LYS A 175 -13.98 -26.50 16.86
N ARG A 176 -15.18 -26.07 17.29
CA ARG A 176 -15.72 -26.38 18.61
C ARG A 176 -15.96 -27.88 18.80
N LEU A 177 -16.46 -28.57 17.76
CA LEU A 177 -16.64 -30.03 17.81
C LEU A 177 -15.28 -30.76 17.98
N ASN A 178 -14.25 -30.32 17.25
CA ASN A 178 -12.93 -30.92 17.35
C ASN A 178 -12.28 -30.65 18.71
N GLU A 179 -12.37 -29.42 19.24
CA GLU A 179 -11.93 -29.08 20.60
C GLU A 179 -12.63 -29.96 21.64
N LEU A 180 -13.93 -30.18 21.51
CA LEU A 180 -14.70 -31.03 22.39
C LEU A 180 -14.26 -32.50 22.31
N ARG A 181 -14.00 -33.01 21.11
CA ARG A 181 -13.48 -34.37 20.89
C ARG A 181 -12.09 -34.56 21.49
N ASP A 182 -11.18 -33.59 21.26
CA ASP A 182 -9.83 -33.64 21.81
C ASP A 182 -9.83 -33.57 23.33
N LEU A 183 -10.71 -32.75 23.90
CA LEU A 183 -10.90 -32.65 25.34
C LEU A 183 -11.36 -33.97 25.93
N LEU A 184 -12.36 -34.61 25.31
CA LEU A 184 -12.87 -35.90 25.79
C LEU A 184 -11.87 -37.05 25.62
N ALA A 185 -11.05 -37.02 24.56
CA ALA A 185 -10.01 -38.01 24.33
C ALA A 185 -8.88 -37.98 25.38
N ARG A 186 -8.72 -36.83 26.04
CA ARG A 186 -7.66 -36.61 27.05
C ARG A 186 -8.19 -36.61 28.51
N SER A 187 -9.46 -36.84 28.67
CA SER A 187 -10.26 -36.38 29.82
C SER A 187 -9.87 -36.84 31.22
N GLU A 188 -9.09 -37.86 31.41
CA GLU A 188 -8.68 -38.27 32.77
C GLU A 188 -7.33 -37.71 33.25
N SER A 189 -6.34 -37.59 32.35
CA SER A 189 -5.02 -37.06 32.68
C SER A 189 -4.91 -35.53 32.63
N GLU A 190 -5.82 -34.88 31.94
CA GLU A 190 -5.80 -33.42 31.69
C GLU A 190 -6.66 -32.62 32.66
N ARG A 191 -7.53 -33.28 33.40
CA ARG A 191 -8.41 -32.63 34.40
C ARG A 191 -7.60 -31.89 35.46
N GLU A 192 -6.61 -32.58 36.05
CA GLU A 192 -5.74 -31.97 37.06
C GLU A 192 -4.97 -30.75 36.50
N TYR A 193 -4.49 -30.84 35.25
CA TYR A 193 -3.81 -29.75 34.59
C TYR A 193 -4.74 -28.55 34.38
N LEU A 194 -5.97 -28.76 33.87
CA LEU A 194 -6.95 -27.71 33.67
C LEU A 194 -7.38 -27.05 34.97
N GLU A 195 -7.66 -27.86 36.01
CA GLU A 195 -8.04 -27.36 37.34
C GLU A 195 -6.96 -26.44 37.92
N HIS A 196 -5.68 -26.83 37.79
CA HIS A 196 -4.56 -26.05 38.30
C HIS A 196 -4.42 -24.70 37.53
N ASN A 197 -4.45 -24.72 36.18
CA ASN A 197 -4.26 -23.49 35.38
C ASN A 197 -5.47 -22.55 35.51
N VAL A 198 -6.68 -23.05 35.62
CA VAL A 198 -7.89 -22.23 35.87
C VAL A 198 -7.76 -21.51 37.22
N ALA A 199 -7.29 -22.20 38.24
CA ALA A 199 -7.08 -21.58 39.56
C ALA A 199 -6.01 -20.46 39.51
N GLU A 200 -4.90 -20.68 38.80
CA GLU A 200 -3.81 -19.73 38.65
C GLU A 200 -4.25 -18.45 37.87
N LEU A 201 -4.86 -18.63 36.70
CA LEU A 201 -5.32 -17.48 35.87
C LEU A 201 -6.46 -16.70 36.55
N ARG A 202 -7.34 -17.38 37.30
CA ARG A 202 -8.39 -16.74 38.11
C ARG A 202 -7.82 -15.87 39.21
N ALA A 203 -6.72 -16.31 39.85
CA ALA A 203 -6.01 -15.53 40.86
C ALA A 203 -5.31 -14.31 40.25
N LEU A 204 -4.75 -14.45 39.01
CA LEU A 204 -4.08 -13.36 38.31
C LEU A 204 -5.08 -12.25 37.90
N ASN A 205 -6.28 -12.59 37.45
CA ASN A 205 -7.36 -11.65 37.04
C ASN A 205 -6.87 -10.49 36.16
N SER A 206 -6.13 -10.77 35.09
CA SER A 206 -5.65 -9.77 34.12
C SER A 206 -6.79 -9.18 33.30
N GLN A 207 -6.66 -7.91 32.90
CA GLN A 207 -7.65 -7.20 32.06
C GLN A 207 -7.06 -6.90 30.67
N PRO A 208 -7.91 -6.86 29.60
CA PRO A 208 -7.46 -6.45 28.28
C PRO A 208 -6.90 -5.01 28.31
N GLY A 209 -5.77 -4.78 27.62
CA GLY A 209 -5.09 -3.48 27.59
C GLY A 209 -4.25 -3.17 28.83
N GLU A 210 -4.34 -3.99 29.89
CA GLU A 210 -3.63 -3.76 31.16
C GLU A 210 -2.10 -3.78 30.95
N GLU A 211 -1.59 -4.64 30.07
CA GLU A 211 -0.15 -4.71 29.79
C GLU A 211 0.35 -3.41 29.13
N GLU A 212 -0.37 -2.89 28.13
CA GLU A 212 0.02 -1.67 27.40
C GLU A 212 -0.08 -0.44 28.33
N GLU A 213 -1.14 -0.36 29.12
CA GLU A 213 -1.30 0.71 30.11
C GLU A 213 -0.15 0.69 31.13
N LEU A 214 0.14 -0.47 31.73
CA LEU A 214 1.22 -0.62 32.70
C LEU A 214 2.60 -0.39 32.06
N ALA A 215 2.82 -0.85 30.84
CA ALA A 215 4.07 -0.62 30.10
C ALA A 215 4.28 0.87 29.79
N THR A 216 3.23 1.55 29.36
CA THR A 216 3.24 2.99 29.12
C THR A 216 3.49 3.75 30.42
N ARG A 217 2.78 3.39 31.50
CA ARG A 217 2.95 3.98 32.81
C ARG A 217 4.36 3.77 33.35
N ARG A 218 4.89 2.54 33.21
CA ARG A 218 6.28 2.20 33.55
C ARG A 218 7.28 3.05 32.76
N ALA A 219 7.10 3.13 31.44
CA ALA A 219 7.98 3.91 30.58
C ALA A 219 7.96 5.40 30.95
N ASN A 220 6.79 5.94 31.25
CA ASN A 220 6.64 7.32 31.70
C ASN A 220 7.32 7.53 33.06
N MET A 221 7.15 6.61 34.02
CA MET A 221 7.79 6.68 35.33
C MET A 221 9.32 6.55 35.22
N MET A 222 9.84 5.60 34.43
CA MET A 222 11.29 5.47 34.17
C MET A 222 11.87 6.70 33.47
N ASN A 223 11.12 7.28 32.56
CA ASN A 223 11.55 8.54 31.91
C ASN A 223 11.51 9.71 32.89
N ALA A 224 10.49 9.76 33.76
CA ALA A 224 10.40 10.77 34.81
C ALA A 224 11.57 10.61 35.81
N GLU A 225 11.92 9.37 36.21
CA GLU A 225 13.07 9.09 37.06
C GLU A 225 14.40 9.54 36.40
N LYS A 226 14.62 9.14 35.13
CA LYS A 226 15.80 9.59 34.37
C LYS A 226 15.86 11.08 34.21
N ASN A 227 14.71 11.70 33.90
CA ASN A 227 14.64 13.15 33.80
C ASN A 227 14.87 13.83 35.15
N ALA A 228 14.34 13.28 36.24
CA ALA A 228 14.60 13.78 37.58
C ALA A 228 16.08 13.67 37.95
N ALA A 229 16.75 12.54 37.58
CA ALA A 229 18.19 12.39 37.78
C ALA A 229 18.99 13.41 36.99
N ILE A 230 18.66 13.62 35.72
CA ILE A 230 19.29 14.66 34.85
C ILE A 230 19.03 16.06 35.39
N LEU A 231 17.78 16.32 35.80
CA LEU A 231 17.42 17.61 36.42
C LEU A 231 18.17 17.82 37.74
N SER A 232 18.33 16.76 38.56
CA SER A 232 19.11 16.82 39.80
C SER A 232 20.58 17.12 39.54
N GLU A 233 21.18 16.46 38.52
CA GLU A 233 22.55 16.74 38.08
C GLU A 233 22.71 18.18 37.59
N ALA A 234 21.75 18.67 36.80
CA ALA A 234 21.75 20.06 36.33
C ALA A 234 21.59 21.05 37.48
N LEU A 235 20.70 20.77 38.46
CA LEU A 235 20.51 21.58 39.64
C LEU A 235 21.74 21.59 40.53
N GLU A 236 22.43 20.41 40.68
CA GLU A 236 23.69 20.35 41.43
C GLU A 236 24.79 21.13 40.74
N ALA A 237 24.83 21.13 39.40
CA ALA A 237 25.76 21.96 38.62
C ALA A 237 25.49 23.46 38.79
N LEU A 238 24.24 23.86 38.92
CA LEU A 238 23.85 25.27 39.17
C LEU A 238 24.05 25.70 40.64
N SER A 239 24.09 24.72 41.57
CA SER A 239 24.25 25.02 43.01
C SER A 239 25.25 24.06 43.69
N PRO A 240 26.51 24.01 43.21
CA PRO A 240 27.51 23.05 43.70
C PRO A 240 27.77 23.28 45.20
N ARG A 241 27.64 22.22 46.01
CA ARG A 241 27.86 22.22 47.45
C ARG A 241 27.08 23.28 48.22
N GLY A 242 25.87 23.63 47.76
CA GLY A 242 25.01 24.63 48.43
C GLY A 242 25.41 26.08 48.13
N ASN A 243 26.34 26.35 47.24
CA ASN A 243 26.73 27.67 46.81
C ASN A 243 26.17 27.93 45.40
N SER A 244 24.95 28.40 45.33
CA SER A 244 24.23 28.59 44.07
C SER A 244 24.94 29.61 43.14
N LEU A 245 24.86 29.37 41.86
CA LEU A 245 25.51 30.19 40.83
C LEU A 245 24.92 31.64 40.83
N ASP A 246 23.64 31.80 41.04
CA ASP A 246 22.99 33.09 41.21
C ASP A 246 23.55 33.88 42.43
N ALA A 247 23.71 33.19 43.58
CA ALA A 247 24.36 33.81 44.76
C ALA A 247 25.82 34.20 44.47
N GLN A 248 26.55 33.39 43.70
CA GLN A 248 27.91 33.74 43.29
C GLN A 248 27.95 35.00 42.39
N LEU A 249 27.03 35.05 41.41
CA LEU A 249 26.89 36.23 40.52
C LEU A 249 26.47 37.47 41.31
N PHE A 250 25.53 37.37 42.23
CA PHE A 250 25.18 38.46 43.15
C PHE A 250 26.36 38.93 43.98
N ASN A 251 27.15 38.01 44.52
CA ASN A 251 28.33 38.34 45.30
C ASN A 251 29.37 39.09 44.46
N VAL A 252 29.62 38.62 43.23
CA VAL A 252 30.55 39.32 42.31
C VAL A 252 30.02 40.71 41.97
N ALA A 253 28.75 40.87 41.67
CA ALA A 253 28.10 42.17 41.42
C ALA A 253 28.29 43.10 42.64
N HIS A 254 28.02 42.58 43.85
CA HIS A 254 28.18 43.29 45.11
C HIS A 254 29.66 43.70 45.38
N ILE A 255 30.62 42.85 45.08
CA ILE A 255 32.05 43.18 45.18
C ILE A 255 32.41 44.34 44.24
N LEU A 256 31.94 44.28 42.97
CA LEU A 256 32.20 45.35 41.99
C LEU A 256 31.52 46.66 42.35
N GLN A 257 30.38 46.67 43.03
CA GLN A 257 29.73 47.87 43.52
C GLN A 257 30.57 48.64 44.55
N ARG A 258 31.49 47.96 45.23
CA ARG A 258 32.36 48.59 46.27
C ARG A 258 33.48 49.41 45.66
N ILE A 259 33.65 49.41 44.35
CA ILE A 259 34.66 50.24 43.65
C ILE A 259 34.24 51.70 43.80
N ARG A 260 35.11 52.51 44.42
CA ARG A 260 34.87 53.91 44.71
C ARG A 260 35.35 54.79 43.54
N GLY A 261 34.48 55.73 43.10
CA GLY A 261 34.72 56.75 42.07
C GLY A 261 33.45 57.56 41.85
N ASP A 262 33.56 58.70 41.19
CA ASP A 262 32.37 59.53 40.90
C ASP A 262 31.36 58.84 39.96
N GLU A 263 31.85 57.93 39.08
CA GLU A 263 31.06 56.95 38.34
C GLU A 263 31.79 55.61 38.40
N ASN A 264 31.04 54.54 38.71
CA ASN A 264 31.58 53.18 38.69
C ASN A 264 31.78 52.74 37.22
N PRO A 265 32.98 52.55 36.72
CA PRO A 265 33.24 52.21 35.31
C PRO A 265 32.69 50.83 34.88
N TYR A 266 32.18 50.07 35.84
CA TYR A 266 31.64 48.72 35.62
C TYR A 266 30.13 48.64 35.88
N SER A 267 29.41 49.76 35.88
CA SER A 267 27.96 49.84 36.15
C SER A 267 27.18 48.91 35.21
N ASP A 268 27.45 48.96 33.88
CA ASP A 268 26.80 48.10 32.89
C ASP A 268 27.09 46.59 33.12
N GLN A 269 28.28 46.28 33.63
CA GLN A 269 28.66 44.89 33.94
C GLN A 269 27.96 44.41 35.22
N ILE A 270 27.78 45.27 36.17
CA ILE A 270 27.05 44.98 37.42
C ILE A 270 25.57 44.69 37.12
N ASP A 271 24.94 45.55 36.30
CA ASP A 271 23.55 45.35 35.90
C ASP A 271 23.39 44.01 35.14
N LYS A 272 24.28 43.71 34.20
CA LYS A 272 24.30 42.42 33.52
C LYS A 272 24.49 41.21 34.45
N LEU A 273 25.29 41.35 35.51
CA LEU A 273 25.48 40.29 36.49
C LEU A 273 24.21 40.08 37.33
N TYR A 274 23.44 41.10 37.63
CA TYR A 274 22.16 40.99 38.31
C TYR A 274 21.13 40.34 37.41
N ASP A 275 21.03 40.76 36.14
CA ASP A 275 20.11 40.15 35.15
C ASP A 275 20.43 38.67 34.94
N LEU A 276 21.74 38.33 34.88
CA LEU A 276 22.19 36.93 34.77
C LEU A 276 21.85 36.15 36.04
N ALA A 277 22.04 36.70 37.23
CA ALA A 277 21.71 36.04 38.47
C ALA A 277 20.20 35.77 38.57
N GLU A 278 19.36 36.76 38.21
CA GLU A 278 17.92 36.58 38.14
C GLU A 278 17.52 35.50 37.12
N SER A 279 18.14 35.51 35.92
CA SER A 279 17.90 34.50 34.89
C SER A 279 18.30 33.10 35.37
N VAL A 280 19.43 32.96 36.06
CA VAL A 280 19.86 31.69 36.66
C VAL A 280 18.89 31.22 37.74
N ALA A 281 18.42 32.11 38.60
CA ALA A 281 17.44 31.78 39.63
C ALA A 281 16.11 31.30 39.03
N GLN A 282 15.64 31.96 37.97
CA GLN A 282 14.43 31.56 37.23
C GLN A 282 14.60 30.17 36.58
N ILE A 283 15.76 29.93 35.94
CA ILE A 283 16.09 28.61 35.37
C ILE A 283 16.11 27.55 36.47
N THR A 284 16.79 27.80 37.58
CA THR A 284 16.89 26.84 38.69
C THR A 284 15.50 26.51 39.23
N GLN A 285 14.63 27.51 39.38
CA GLN A 285 13.25 27.32 39.82
C GLN A 285 12.44 26.47 38.79
N SER A 286 12.61 26.74 37.51
CA SER A 286 11.90 26.02 36.45
C SER A 286 12.37 24.56 36.28
N LEU A 287 13.61 24.23 36.68
CA LEU A 287 14.18 22.91 36.64
C LEU A 287 13.86 22.08 37.88
N THR A 288 13.24 22.66 38.93
CA THR A 288 12.88 21.89 40.12
C THR A 288 11.80 20.88 39.76
N PRO A 289 12.08 19.56 39.88
CA PRO A 289 11.11 18.55 39.50
C PRO A 289 9.89 18.62 40.39
N GLU A 290 8.71 18.55 39.78
CA GLU A 290 7.49 18.23 40.51
C GLU A 290 7.62 16.84 41.11
N THR A 291 7.25 16.66 42.38
CA THR A 291 7.31 15.35 43.05
C THR A 291 6.38 14.39 42.33
N THR A 292 6.97 13.50 41.54
CA THR A 292 6.27 12.39 40.92
C THR A 292 6.12 11.29 41.98
N ASP A 293 4.90 10.79 42.10
CA ASP A 293 4.55 9.68 42.99
C ASP A 293 5.34 8.43 42.59
N MET A 294 6.46 8.16 43.26
CA MET A 294 7.39 7.04 42.93
C MET A 294 6.98 5.74 43.63
N ASP A 295 5.93 5.77 44.45
CA ASP A 295 5.62 4.69 45.37
C ASP A 295 5.04 3.41 44.75
N ASN A 296 4.93 3.32 43.39
CA ASN A 296 4.25 2.20 42.73
C ASN A 296 5.02 1.54 41.56
N LEU A 297 6.30 1.87 41.33
CA LEU A 297 7.03 1.28 40.21
C LEU A 297 7.23 -0.23 40.39
N ASP A 298 7.61 -0.65 41.58
CA ASP A 298 7.83 -2.06 41.90
C ASP A 298 6.54 -2.88 41.74
N GLU A 299 5.41 -2.34 42.20
CA GLU A 299 4.09 -2.98 42.02
C GLU A 299 3.70 -3.10 40.55
N ILE A 300 3.98 -2.06 39.75
CA ILE A 300 3.74 -2.06 38.32
C ILE A 300 4.65 -3.09 37.63
N GLU A 301 5.93 -3.15 38.00
CA GLU A 301 6.87 -4.13 37.45
C GLU A 301 6.51 -5.56 37.87
N GLU A 302 6.14 -5.78 39.12
CA GLU A 302 5.69 -7.08 39.61
C GLU A 302 4.40 -7.52 38.90
N ARG A 303 3.43 -6.63 38.77
CA ARG A 303 2.17 -6.88 38.04
C ARG A 303 2.43 -7.15 36.55
N LEU A 304 3.25 -6.32 35.92
CA LEU A 304 3.65 -6.47 34.52
C LEU A 304 4.41 -7.78 34.31
N PHE A 305 5.30 -8.13 35.25
CA PHE A 305 6.05 -9.38 35.20
C PHE A 305 5.12 -10.59 35.33
N ALA A 306 4.15 -10.55 36.25
CA ALA A 306 3.17 -11.62 36.47
C ALA A 306 2.32 -11.84 35.20
N ILE A 307 1.81 -10.76 34.57
CA ILE A 307 1.03 -10.82 33.33
C ILE A 307 1.88 -11.41 32.20
N ARG A 308 3.10 -10.90 31.99
CA ARG A 308 4.02 -11.39 30.95
C ARG A 308 4.52 -12.82 31.18
N ALA A 309 4.70 -13.22 32.43
CA ALA A 309 5.06 -14.60 32.79
C ALA A 309 3.93 -15.56 32.44
N ALA A 310 2.67 -15.19 32.75
CA ALA A 310 1.51 -15.96 32.40
C ALA A 310 1.32 -16.00 30.85
N ALA A 311 1.47 -14.88 30.15
CA ALA A 311 1.40 -14.81 28.71
C ALA A 311 2.42 -15.73 28.02
N ARG A 312 3.68 -15.73 28.51
CA ARG A 312 4.73 -16.63 28.02
C ARG A 312 4.45 -18.11 28.35
N LYS A 313 3.97 -18.39 29.56
CA LYS A 313 3.62 -19.75 29.99
C LYS A 313 2.53 -20.36 29.12
N HIS A 314 1.54 -19.54 28.76
CA HIS A 314 0.39 -19.95 27.96
C HIS A 314 0.54 -19.69 26.46
N HIS A 315 1.66 -19.07 26.00
CA HIS A 315 1.96 -18.75 24.61
C HIS A 315 0.89 -17.87 23.91
N VAL A 316 0.32 -16.92 24.65
CA VAL A 316 -0.66 -15.96 24.15
C VAL A 316 -0.25 -14.52 24.47
N PRO A 317 -0.75 -13.52 23.73
CA PRO A 317 -0.64 -12.12 24.14
C PRO A 317 -1.30 -11.89 25.50
N ALA A 318 -0.85 -10.88 26.25
CA ALA A 318 -1.39 -10.56 27.57
C ALA A 318 -2.91 -10.28 27.54
N ASP A 319 -3.37 -9.58 26.51
CA ASP A 319 -4.79 -9.25 26.30
C ASP A 319 -5.69 -10.48 26.06
N GLU A 320 -5.08 -11.58 25.66
CA GLU A 320 -5.78 -12.83 25.44
C GLU A 320 -5.84 -13.73 26.69
N LEU A 321 -5.16 -13.39 27.79
CA LEU A 321 -5.21 -14.16 29.04
C LEU A 321 -6.63 -14.32 29.62
N PRO A 322 -7.50 -13.28 29.63
CA PRO A 322 -8.89 -13.44 30.05
C PRO A 322 -9.68 -14.40 29.16
N ASN A 323 -9.45 -14.35 27.84
CA ASN A 323 -10.06 -15.26 26.88
C ASN A 323 -9.56 -16.70 27.11
N MET A 324 -8.28 -16.87 27.40
CA MET A 324 -7.68 -18.16 27.76
C MET A 324 -8.30 -18.75 29.01
N LEU A 325 -8.49 -17.96 30.08
CA LEU A 325 -9.17 -18.37 31.30
C LEU A 325 -10.61 -18.84 31.00
N ALA A 326 -11.36 -18.09 30.18
CA ALA A 326 -12.70 -18.45 29.77
C ALA A 326 -12.70 -19.80 29.03
N GLN A 327 -11.79 -19.97 28.05
CA GLN A 327 -11.67 -21.21 27.27
C GLN A 327 -11.35 -22.41 28.16
N MET A 328 -10.38 -22.30 29.08
CA MET A 328 -10.02 -23.38 30.01
C MET A 328 -11.17 -23.73 30.96
N THR A 329 -11.92 -22.72 31.42
CA THR A 329 -13.09 -22.94 32.27
C THR A 329 -14.19 -23.67 31.51
N ASP A 330 -14.44 -23.26 30.25
CA ASP A 330 -15.41 -23.93 29.38
C ASP A 330 -15.01 -25.37 29.05
N GLN A 331 -13.70 -25.62 28.86
CA GLN A 331 -13.17 -26.97 28.66
C GLN A 331 -13.44 -27.86 29.90
N LEU A 332 -13.20 -27.35 31.11
CA LEU A 332 -13.47 -28.07 32.34
C LEU A 332 -14.96 -28.41 32.49
N ASN A 333 -15.85 -27.44 32.21
CA ASN A 333 -17.30 -27.65 32.23
C ASN A 333 -17.77 -28.64 31.16
N ALA A 334 -17.10 -28.68 29.98
CA ALA A 334 -17.44 -29.61 28.90
C ALA A 334 -17.11 -31.06 29.24
N ILE A 335 -16.09 -31.32 30.07
CA ILE A 335 -15.74 -32.68 30.57
C ILE A 335 -16.90 -33.25 31.38
N ASP A 336 -17.57 -32.45 32.19
CA ASP A 336 -18.62 -32.88 33.11
C ASP A 336 -19.99 -33.17 32.40
N ASN A 337 -20.18 -32.64 31.18
CA ASN A 337 -21.45 -32.77 30.41
C ASN A 337 -21.29 -33.50 29.05
N SER A 338 -20.36 -34.41 28.94
CA SER A 338 -19.68 -34.75 27.69
C SER A 338 -20.48 -35.41 26.56
N ASP A 339 -21.32 -36.38 26.79
CA ASP A 339 -21.90 -37.19 25.70
C ASP A 339 -23.10 -36.52 24.99
N ALA A 340 -23.94 -35.84 25.75
CA ALA A 340 -25.11 -35.13 25.20
C ALA A 340 -24.67 -33.92 24.37
N GLU A 341 -23.63 -33.21 24.81
CA GLU A 341 -23.10 -32.03 24.12
C GLU A 341 -22.38 -32.40 22.83
N LEU A 342 -21.63 -33.52 22.81
CA LEU A 342 -20.99 -34.04 21.59
C LEU A 342 -22.02 -34.36 20.50
N LYS A 343 -23.13 -35.05 20.85
CA LYS A 343 -24.23 -35.35 19.92
C LYS A 343 -24.90 -34.08 19.41
N LYS A 344 -25.18 -33.12 20.31
CA LYS A 344 -25.75 -31.83 19.96
C LYS A 344 -24.83 -31.05 19.00
N MET A 345 -23.54 -30.95 19.32
CA MET A 345 -22.58 -30.23 18.49
C MET A 345 -22.38 -30.89 17.14
N THR A 346 -22.36 -32.23 17.08
CA THR A 346 -22.32 -32.98 15.80
C THR A 346 -23.52 -32.63 14.91
N SER A 347 -24.73 -32.51 15.49
CA SER A 347 -25.91 -32.09 14.76
C SER A 347 -25.80 -30.64 14.27
N VAL A 348 -25.29 -29.73 15.08
CA VAL A 348 -25.06 -28.32 14.70
C VAL A 348 -24.06 -28.24 13.53
N VAL A 349 -22.95 -28.94 13.60
CA VAL A 349 -21.96 -28.98 12.50
C VAL A 349 -22.60 -29.48 11.21
N LYS A 350 -23.35 -30.55 11.27
CA LYS A 350 -24.07 -31.09 10.10
C LYS A 350 -25.02 -30.06 9.48
N LYS A 351 -25.77 -29.34 10.32
CA LYS A 351 -26.69 -28.29 9.87
C LYS A 351 -25.91 -27.11 9.21
N CYS A 352 -24.92 -26.56 9.90
CA CYS A 352 -24.10 -25.45 9.37
C CYS A 352 -23.37 -25.83 8.07
N ARG A 353 -22.91 -27.08 7.97
CA ARG A 353 -22.32 -27.61 6.75
C ARG A 353 -23.31 -27.64 5.58
N ALA A 354 -24.49 -28.11 5.78
CA ALA A 354 -25.55 -28.15 4.76
C ALA A 354 -25.95 -26.73 4.31
N GLU A 355 -26.03 -25.78 5.25
CA GLU A 355 -26.29 -24.35 4.95
C GLU A 355 -25.16 -23.73 4.13
N PHE A 356 -23.91 -24.02 4.50
CA PHE A 356 -22.73 -23.57 3.72
C PHE A 356 -22.73 -24.19 2.32
N ASP A 357 -22.91 -25.51 2.19
CA ASP A 357 -22.90 -26.20 0.90
C ASP A 357 -23.99 -25.66 -0.03
N ALA A 358 -25.18 -25.36 0.49
CA ALA A 358 -26.25 -24.73 -0.29
C ALA A 358 -25.90 -23.29 -0.72
N ALA A 359 -25.34 -22.48 0.18
CA ALA A 359 -24.93 -21.13 -0.13
C ALA A 359 -23.76 -21.10 -1.15
N ALA A 360 -22.77 -21.97 -0.96
CA ALA A 360 -21.62 -22.10 -1.85
C ALA A 360 -22.03 -22.58 -3.25
N ALA A 361 -22.97 -23.52 -3.35
CA ALA A 361 -23.49 -23.97 -4.64
C ALA A 361 -24.23 -22.85 -5.38
N ALA A 362 -25.02 -22.04 -4.68
CA ALA A 362 -25.70 -20.90 -5.27
C ALA A 362 -24.69 -19.83 -5.76
N LEU A 363 -23.64 -19.55 -4.98
CA LEU A 363 -22.56 -18.63 -5.35
C LEU A 363 -21.80 -19.16 -6.56
N SER A 364 -21.49 -20.45 -6.60
CA SER A 364 -20.79 -21.10 -7.72
C SER A 364 -21.60 -21.01 -9.02
N ALA A 365 -22.91 -21.26 -8.96
CA ALA A 365 -23.78 -21.08 -10.12
C ALA A 365 -23.77 -19.62 -10.63
N ALA A 366 -23.85 -18.65 -9.74
CA ALA A 366 -23.78 -17.23 -10.10
C ALA A 366 -22.42 -16.85 -10.69
N ARG A 367 -21.30 -17.45 -10.23
CA ARG A 367 -19.97 -17.28 -10.83
C ARG A 367 -19.88 -17.84 -12.24
N VAL A 368 -20.48 -19.00 -12.50
CA VAL A 368 -20.55 -19.58 -13.85
C VAL A 368 -21.34 -18.67 -14.79
N ASP A 369 -22.45 -18.10 -14.35
CA ASP A 369 -23.21 -17.13 -15.13
C ASP A 369 -22.40 -15.84 -15.40
N ALA A 370 -21.70 -15.32 -14.39
CA ALA A 370 -20.80 -14.19 -14.55
C ALA A 370 -19.64 -14.52 -15.52
N ALA A 371 -19.08 -15.70 -15.43
CA ALA A 371 -18.02 -16.18 -16.32
C ALA A 371 -18.47 -16.21 -17.80
N ASN A 372 -19.68 -16.70 -18.05
CA ASN A 372 -20.28 -16.72 -19.40
C ASN A 372 -20.56 -15.30 -19.92
N THR A 373 -21.06 -14.42 -19.06
CA THR A 373 -21.29 -13.00 -19.39
C THR A 373 -19.99 -12.29 -19.70
N LEU A 374 -18.96 -12.46 -18.86
CA LEU A 374 -17.61 -11.90 -19.07
C LEU A 374 -17.02 -12.40 -20.38
N ARG A 375 -17.11 -13.70 -20.66
CA ARG A 375 -16.67 -14.29 -21.91
C ARG A 375 -17.34 -13.63 -23.12
N THR A 376 -18.66 -13.50 -23.08
CA THR A 376 -19.45 -12.90 -24.17
C THR A 376 -19.02 -11.45 -24.44
N HIS A 377 -18.89 -10.64 -23.39
CA HIS A 377 -18.48 -9.25 -23.51
C HIS A 377 -17.03 -9.15 -24.05
N LEU A 378 -16.13 -9.98 -23.55
CA LEU A 378 -14.74 -9.95 -23.99
C LEU A 378 -14.59 -10.37 -25.44
N LEU A 379 -15.24 -11.45 -25.86
CA LEU A 379 -15.20 -11.93 -27.25
C LEU A 379 -15.75 -10.89 -28.25
N ALA A 380 -16.67 -10.04 -27.84
CA ALA A 380 -17.16 -8.92 -28.66
C ALA A 380 -16.10 -7.83 -28.88
N GLU A 381 -15.15 -7.67 -27.96
CA GLU A 381 -14.08 -6.66 -28.07
C GLU A 381 -12.86 -7.11 -28.91
N LEU A 382 -12.60 -8.44 -29.00
CA LEU A 382 -11.37 -8.99 -29.57
C LEU A 382 -11.19 -8.80 -31.08
N PRO A 383 -12.22 -8.88 -31.93
CA PRO A 383 -12.06 -8.78 -33.40
C PRO A 383 -11.41 -7.48 -33.84
N ASP A 384 -11.86 -6.35 -33.32
CA ASP A 384 -11.35 -5.02 -33.67
C ASP A 384 -9.91 -4.79 -33.20
N LEU A 385 -9.45 -5.58 -32.25
CA LEU A 385 -8.09 -5.54 -31.70
C LEU A 385 -7.12 -6.50 -32.40
N LYS A 386 -7.52 -7.06 -33.56
CA LYS A 386 -6.76 -8.06 -34.31
C LYS A 386 -6.53 -9.36 -33.50
N LEU A 387 -7.50 -9.69 -32.66
CA LEU A 387 -7.55 -10.91 -31.85
C LEU A 387 -8.81 -11.73 -32.14
N GLY A 388 -9.42 -11.59 -33.30
CA GLY A 388 -10.69 -12.23 -33.65
C GLY A 388 -10.63 -13.77 -33.74
N SER A 389 -9.43 -14.35 -33.83
CA SER A 389 -9.22 -15.82 -33.77
C SER A 389 -9.06 -16.34 -32.34
N ALA A 390 -8.90 -15.44 -31.37
CA ALA A 390 -8.74 -15.82 -29.97
C ALA A 390 -10.08 -16.21 -29.35
N ASP A 391 -10.03 -17.14 -28.43
CA ASP A 391 -11.16 -17.53 -27.59
C ASP A 391 -10.76 -17.42 -26.12
N PHE A 392 -11.71 -17.07 -25.27
CA PHE A 392 -11.49 -16.86 -23.84
C PHE A 392 -12.51 -17.69 -23.06
N MET A 393 -12.09 -18.26 -21.96
CA MET A 393 -12.97 -18.91 -21.00
C MET A 393 -12.51 -18.62 -19.57
N VAL A 394 -13.46 -18.63 -18.67
CA VAL A 394 -13.20 -18.63 -17.24
C VAL A 394 -13.41 -20.05 -16.76
N ASP A 395 -12.33 -20.68 -16.33
CA ASP A 395 -12.40 -22.01 -15.72
C ASP A 395 -12.79 -21.83 -14.24
N VAL A 396 -13.94 -22.40 -13.88
CA VAL A 396 -14.47 -22.40 -12.51
C VAL A 396 -14.46 -23.84 -12.04
N SER A 397 -13.45 -24.18 -11.24
CA SER A 397 -13.22 -25.53 -10.74
C SER A 397 -13.46 -25.61 -9.23
N VAL A 398 -13.74 -26.82 -8.75
CA VAL A 398 -14.01 -27.03 -7.32
C VAL A 398 -12.70 -26.97 -6.53
N ALA A 399 -12.69 -26.16 -5.48
CA ALA A 399 -11.60 -26.00 -4.54
C ALA A 399 -12.02 -26.36 -3.10
N ALA A 400 -11.07 -26.29 -2.18
CA ALA A 400 -11.36 -26.49 -0.77
C ALA A 400 -12.33 -25.40 -0.24
N PRO A 401 -13.27 -25.76 0.65
CA PRO A 401 -14.19 -24.83 1.28
C PRO A 401 -13.47 -23.66 1.94
N SER A 402 -13.98 -22.45 1.71
CA SER A 402 -13.43 -21.21 2.26
C SER A 402 -14.53 -20.19 2.51
N ALA A 403 -14.19 -19.09 3.19
CA ALA A 403 -15.12 -17.96 3.39
C ALA A 403 -15.60 -17.30 2.08
N THR A 404 -14.97 -17.62 0.97
CA THR A 404 -15.31 -17.13 -0.37
C THR A 404 -15.93 -18.21 -1.26
N GLY A 405 -16.39 -19.31 -0.68
CA GLY A 405 -17.02 -20.43 -1.39
C GLY A 405 -16.08 -21.61 -1.65
N ILE A 406 -16.41 -22.37 -2.69
CA ILE A 406 -15.76 -23.64 -3.06
C ILE A 406 -15.11 -23.57 -4.44
N ASP A 407 -14.95 -22.39 -5.03
CA ASP A 407 -14.47 -22.25 -6.39
C ASP A 407 -13.03 -21.73 -6.43
N ASP A 408 -12.23 -22.34 -7.28
CA ASP A 408 -11.03 -21.76 -7.88
C ASP A 408 -11.38 -21.22 -9.26
N VAL A 409 -10.87 -20.04 -9.60
CA VAL A 409 -11.22 -19.34 -10.83
C VAL A 409 -9.93 -19.00 -11.58
N VAL A 410 -9.82 -19.50 -12.82
CA VAL A 410 -8.67 -19.25 -13.68
C VAL A 410 -9.12 -18.71 -15.04
N PHE A 411 -8.59 -17.56 -15.43
CA PHE A 411 -8.81 -17.00 -16.77
C PHE A 411 -7.91 -17.70 -17.77
N MET A 412 -8.54 -18.28 -18.78
CA MET A 412 -7.90 -19.09 -19.80
C MET A 412 -8.09 -18.45 -21.17
N ILE A 413 -7.06 -18.49 -21.99
CA ILE A 413 -7.13 -18.00 -23.37
C ILE A 413 -6.59 -19.02 -24.36
N LYS A 414 -7.14 -18.97 -25.53
CA LYS A 414 -6.68 -19.64 -26.73
C LYS A 414 -6.45 -18.58 -27.79
N THR A 415 -5.19 -18.34 -28.19
CA THR A 415 -4.84 -17.26 -29.11
C THR A 415 -5.06 -17.62 -30.59
N ASN A 416 -4.92 -18.91 -30.94
CA ASN A 416 -5.05 -19.37 -32.31
C ASN A 416 -6.03 -20.55 -32.41
N PRO A 417 -6.73 -20.70 -33.55
CA PRO A 417 -7.53 -21.88 -33.81
C PRO A 417 -6.68 -23.17 -33.75
N GLY A 418 -7.17 -24.17 -33.02
CA GLY A 418 -6.46 -25.44 -32.86
C GLY A 418 -5.47 -25.50 -31.67
N SER A 419 -5.09 -24.39 -31.06
CA SER A 419 -4.31 -24.41 -29.82
C SER A 419 -5.19 -24.81 -28.62
N PRO A 420 -4.63 -25.41 -27.56
CA PRO A 420 -5.33 -25.61 -26.30
C PRO A 420 -5.54 -24.28 -25.57
N PHE A 421 -6.52 -24.24 -24.67
CA PHE A 421 -6.62 -23.17 -23.71
C PHE A 421 -5.43 -23.21 -22.74
N ALA A 422 -4.89 -22.04 -22.44
CA ALA A 422 -3.78 -21.88 -21.50
C ALA A 422 -4.06 -20.70 -20.56
N PRO A 423 -3.55 -20.71 -19.32
CA PRO A 423 -3.63 -19.56 -18.42
C PRO A 423 -3.04 -18.30 -19.07
N LEU A 424 -3.60 -17.13 -18.76
CA LEU A 424 -3.21 -15.85 -19.38
C LEU A 424 -1.70 -15.59 -19.40
N HIS A 425 -1.00 -15.96 -18.34
CA HIS A 425 0.46 -15.73 -18.20
C HIS A 425 1.32 -16.56 -19.17
N ARG A 426 0.73 -17.55 -19.86
CA ARG A 426 1.44 -18.44 -20.82
C ARG A 426 1.10 -18.16 -22.27
N ALA A 427 0.20 -17.23 -22.56
CA ALA A 427 -0.58 -17.34 -23.78
C ALA A 427 -0.27 -16.32 -24.88
N ALA A 428 0.55 -15.28 -24.73
CA ALA A 428 0.62 -14.24 -25.76
C ALA A 428 2.00 -13.57 -25.90
N SER A 429 2.27 -13.05 -27.10
CA SER A 429 3.36 -12.12 -27.38
C SER A 429 3.05 -10.73 -26.77
N GLY A 430 4.08 -9.90 -26.52
CA GLY A 430 3.95 -8.63 -25.81
C GLY A 430 2.79 -7.74 -26.28
N GLY A 431 2.69 -7.43 -27.58
CA GLY A 431 1.62 -6.59 -28.10
C GLY A 431 0.22 -7.24 -28.10
N GLU A 432 0.13 -8.57 -28.33
CA GLU A 432 -1.14 -9.29 -28.23
C GLU A 432 -1.66 -9.33 -26.80
N LEU A 433 -0.76 -9.58 -25.86
CA LEU A 433 -1.08 -9.56 -24.44
C LEU A 433 -1.56 -8.18 -23.98
N ALA A 434 -0.88 -7.11 -24.39
CA ALA A 434 -1.28 -5.74 -24.05
C ALA A 434 -2.69 -5.41 -24.57
N ARG A 435 -3.02 -5.83 -25.82
CA ARG A 435 -4.35 -5.63 -26.39
C ARG A 435 -5.43 -6.47 -25.71
N LEU A 436 -5.11 -7.71 -25.35
CA LEU A 436 -5.99 -8.56 -24.57
C LEU A 436 -6.26 -7.94 -23.20
N MET A 437 -5.21 -7.48 -22.50
CA MET A 437 -5.35 -6.81 -21.21
C MET A 437 -6.20 -5.54 -21.34
N LEU A 438 -6.02 -4.74 -22.41
CA LEU A 438 -6.87 -3.60 -22.68
C LEU A 438 -8.35 -4.01 -22.82
N ALA A 439 -8.64 -5.05 -23.65
CA ALA A 439 -10.00 -5.54 -23.82
C ALA A 439 -10.60 -5.98 -22.48
N MET A 440 -9.84 -6.74 -21.69
CA MET A 440 -10.28 -7.15 -20.35
C MET A 440 -10.54 -5.96 -19.44
N ARG A 441 -9.65 -4.96 -19.41
CA ARG A 441 -9.83 -3.75 -18.57
C ARG A 441 -11.02 -2.91 -19.00
N VAL A 442 -11.30 -2.85 -20.28
CA VAL A 442 -12.49 -2.16 -20.80
C VAL A 442 -13.78 -2.86 -20.37
N VAL A 443 -13.82 -4.21 -20.45
CA VAL A 443 -14.99 -5.01 -20.00
C VAL A 443 -15.14 -4.99 -18.48
N LEU A 444 -14.02 -4.98 -17.77
CA LEU A 444 -13.97 -4.92 -16.31
C LEU A 444 -13.99 -3.47 -15.77
N ALA A 445 -14.18 -2.45 -16.61
CA ALA A 445 -14.24 -1.06 -16.16
C ALA A 445 -15.34 -0.88 -15.11
N GLY A 446 -15.00 -0.20 -14.00
CA GLY A 446 -15.89 -0.03 -12.85
C GLY A 446 -15.86 -1.18 -11.84
N THR A 447 -15.06 -2.23 -12.06
CA THR A 447 -14.94 -3.36 -11.12
C THR A 447 -13.75 -3.26 -10.15
N ASN A 448 -12.87 -2.28 -10.33
CA ASN A 448 -11.66 -2.12 -9.53
C ASN A 448 -11.55 -0.72 -8.93
N ASP A 449 -11.00 -0.63 -7.72
CA ASP A 449 -10.59 0.62 -7.07
C ASP A 449 -9.32 1.24 -7.72
N MET A 450 -8.77 0.58 -8.75
CA MET A 450 -7.57 1.06 -9.44
C MET A 450 -7.95 2.15 -10.44
N HIS A 451 -7.31 3.29 -10.32
CA HIS A 451 -7.67 4.50 -11.07
C HIS A 451 -6.67 4.87 -12.17
N SER A 452 -5.51 4.22 -12.25
CA SER A 452 -4.47 4.57 -13.22
C SER A 452 -3.91 3.33 -13.92
N PHE A 453 -3.86 3.38 -15.25
CA PHE A 453 -3.31 2.35 -16.10
C PHE A 453 -2.22 2.94 -17.00
N VAL A 454 -1.15 2.19 -17.18
CA VAL A 454 -0.06 2.57 -18.10
C VAL A 454 0.05 1.50 -19.17
N PHE A 455 0.04 1.92 -20.43
CA PHE A 455 0.18 1.02 -21.58
C PHE A 455 1.42 1.40 -22.39
N ASP A 456 2.30 0.42 -22.57
CA ASP A 456 3.44 0.50 -23.47
C ASP A 456 3.32 -0.56 -24.56
N GLU A 457 3.82 -0.26 -25.75
CA GLU A 457 3.85 -1.17 -26.91
C GLU A 457 2.47 -1.73 -27.35
N ILE A 458 1.37 -1.13 -26.91
CA ILE A 458 0.01 -1.59 -27.23
C ILE A 458 -0.31 -1.54 -28.73
N ASP A 459 0.37 -0.67 -29.45
CA ASP A 459 0.27 -0.44 -30.89
C ASP A 459 1.31 -1.21 -31.71
N THR A 460 2.09 -2.08 -31.08
CA THR A 460 3.10 -2.91 -31.77
C THR A 460 2.43 -3.91 -32.71
N GLY A 461 2.84 -3.88 -33.99
CA GLY A 461 2.36 -4.79 -35.04
C GLY A 461 0.94 -4.54 -35.52
N ILE A 462 0.37 -3.35 -35.22
CA ILE A 462 -0.94 -2.92 -35.72
C ILE A 462 -0.85 -1.55 -36.41
N SER A 463 -1.80 -1.27 -37.29
CA SER A 463 -1.94 0.00 -37.99
C SER A 463 -3.39 0.23 -38.44
N GLY A 464 -3.69 1.39 -38.97
CA GLY A 464 -4.98 1.72 -39.60
C GLY A 464 -6.16 1.52 -38.64
N ALA A 465 -7.14 0.73 -39.08
CA ALA A 465 -8.38 0.49 -38.33
C ALA A 465 -8.16 -0.12 -36.94
N THR A 466 -7.24 -1.06 -36.82
CA THR A 466 -6.93 -1.70 -35.53
C THR A 466 -6.32 -0.71 -34.53
N ALA A 467 -5.40 0.16 -34.96
CA ALA A 467 -4.83 1.18 -34.10
C ALA A 467 -5.90 2.22 -33.67
N SER A 468 -6.83 2.55 -34.57
CA SER A 468 -7.99 3.39 -34.22
C SER A 468 -8.91 2.72 -33.21
N ALA A 469 -9.15 1.42 -33.35
CA ALA A 469 -9.94 0.64 -32.41
C ALA A 469 -9.27 0.57 -31.02
N VAL A 470 -7.95 0.38 -30.95
CA VAL A 470 -7.18 0.47 -29.70
C VAL A 470 -7.34 1.85 -29.05
N GLY A 471 -7.17 2.93 -29.83
CA GLY A 471 -7.35 4.29 -29.31
C GLY A 471 -8.75 4.54 -28.75
N ALA A 472 -9.79 4.05 -29.43
CA ALA A 472 -11.18 4.15 -28.95
C ALA A 472 -11.39 3.39 -27.63
N ARG A 473 -10.79 2.18 -27.47
CA ARG A 473 -10.88 1.41 -26.20
C ARG A 473 -10.13 2.10 -25.07
N LEU A 474 -8.94 2.63 -25.35
CA LEU A 474 -8.17 3.42 -24.39
C LEU A 474 -8.95 4.65 -23.93
N ASN A 475 -9.59 5.35 -24.86
CA ASN A 475 -10.44 6.50 -24.54
C ASN A 475 -11.66 6.08 -23.70
N ARG A 476 -12.30 4.95 -24.01
CA ARG A 476 -13.42 4.42 -23.22
C ARG A 476 -12.97 4.05 -21.80
N LEU A 477 -11.83 3.38 -21.64
CA LEU A 477 -11.25 3.08 -20.33
C LEU A 477 -10.95 4.35 -19.54
N ALA A 478 -10.45 5.37 -20.23
CA ALA A 478 -10.05 6.63 -19.63
C ALA A 478 -11.22 7.56 -19.24
N GLN A 479 -12.47 7.23 -19.57
CA GLN A 479 -13.65 7.98 -19.11
C GLN A 479 -13.90 7.86 -17.60
N SER A 480 -13.62 6.68 -17.05
CA SER A 480 -13.78 6.39 -15.61
C SER A 480 -12.45 6.23 -14.87
N ASN A 481 -11.34 6.16 -15.61
CA ASN A 481 -10.00 5.93 -15.09
C ASN A 481 -9.02 6.93 -15.70
N GLN A 482 -7.77 6.89 -15.24
CA GLN A 482 -6.66 7.56 -15.91
C GLN A 482 -5.90 6.53 -16.73
N ALA A 483 -5.58 6.87 -17.98
CA ALA A 483 -4.72 6.05 -18.82
C ALA A 483 -3.50 6.87 -19.28
N LEU A 484 -2.30 6.34 -19.07
CA LEU A 484 -1.05 6.84 -19.60
C LEU A 484 -0.62 5.89 -20.72
N VAL A 485 -0.45 6.40 -21.93
CA VAL A 485 -0.15 5.55 -23.08
C VAL A 485 1.08 6.06 -23.81
N ILE A 486 2.06 5.19 -23.95
CA ILE A 486 3.23 5.44 -24.77
C ILE A 486 2.96 4.83 -26.14
N THR A 487 2.96 5.67 -27.20
CA THR A 487 2.60 5.24 -28.55
C THR A 487 3.47 5.88 -29.62
N HIS A 488 3.57 5.20 -30.75
CA HIS A 488 4.07 5.73 -32.02
C HIS A 488 2.98 5.78 -33.08
N SER A 489 1.73 5.46 -32.73
CA SER A 489 0.58 5.47 -33.64
C SER A 489 -0.13 6.81 -33.62
N ALA A 490 -0.26 7.45 -34.79
CA ALA A 490 -1.04 8.68 -34.97
C ALA A 490 -2.52 8.46 -34.64
N GLN A 491 -3.07 7.28 -34.95
CA GLN A 491 -4.45 6.92 -34.69
C GLN A 491 -4.73 6.89 -33.18
N VAL A 492 -3.83 6.30 -32.38
CA VAL A 492 -3.94 6.29 -30.92
C VAL A 492 -3.74 7.71 -30.37
N ALA A 493 -2.71 8.42 -30.84
CA ALA A 493 -2.40 9.80 -30.41
C ALA A 493 -3.56 10.80 -30.65
N GLY A 494 -4.37 10.54 -31.66
CA GLY A 494 -5.56 11.34 -31.96
C GLY A 494 -6.59 11.39 -30.83
N PHE A 495 -6.71 10.35 -30.01
CA PHE A 495 -7.66 10.25 -28.89
C PHE A 495 -7.18 10.93 -27.59
N ALA A 496 -5.94 11.46 -27.53
CA ALA A 496 -5.40 12.04 -26.30
C ALA A 496 -6.31 13.14 -25.71
N THR A 497 -6.58 13.05 -24.42
CA THR A 497 -7.09 14.17 -23.62
C THR A 497 -5.96 15.17 -23.36
N ARG A 498 -4.79 14.66 -22.93
CA ARG A 498 -3.55 15.42 -22.81
C ARG A 498 -2.44 14.73 -23.62
N HIS A 499 -1.65 15.51 -24.34
CA HIS A 499 -0.63 15.00 -25.24
C HIS A 499 0.74 15.54 -24.83
N PHE A 500 1.66 14.64 -24.53
CA PHE A 500 3.03 14.96 -24.15
C PHE A 500 3.99 14.55 -25.26
N LYS A 501 4.90 15.45 -25.60
CA LYS A 501 5.98 15.18 -26.55
C LYS A 501 7.29 14.94 -25.82
N ILE A 502 7.89 13.78 -26.07
CA ILE A 502 9.21 13.42 -25.62
C ILE A 502 10.21 13.81 -26.70
N SER A 503 11.18 14.62 -26.34
CA SER A 503 12.22 15.12 -27.26
C SER A 503 13.61 14.84 -26.67
N LYS A 504 14.55 14.52 -27.56
CA LYS A 504 15.95 14.30 -27.23
C LYS A 504 16.74 15.47 -27.82
N SER A 505 17.57 16.10 -27.02
CA SER A 505 18.48 17.15 -27.45
C SER A 505 19.91 16.80 -27.10
N VAL A 506 20.84 17.16 -27.97
CA VAL A 506 22.28 17.00 -27.74
C VAL A 506 22.89 18.39 -27.65
N THR A 507 23.42 18.73 -26.50
CA THR A 507 24.08 20.02 -26.26
C THR A 507 25.41 19.75 -25.55
N ASN A 508 26.54 20.26 -26.11
CA ASN A 508 27.87 20.08 -25.53
C ASN A 508 28.21 18.60 -25.23
N ASP A 509 28.03 17.71 -26.19
CA ASP A 509 28.23 16.25 -26.05
C ASP A 509 27.41 15.57 -24.95
N LYS A 510 26.43 16.26 -24.37
CA LYS A 510 25.49 15.70 -23.40
C LYS A 510 24.13 15.54 -24.04
N THR A 511 23.64 14.32 -24.00
CA THR A 511 22.26 14.02 -24.41
C THR A 511 21.32 14.23 -23.24
N THR A 512 20.24 14.97 -23.47
CA THR A 512 19.17 15.19 -22.49
C THR A 512 17.81 14.87 -23.10
N THR A 513 16.96 14.25 -22.30
CA THR A 513 15.56 14.03 -22.64
C THR A 513 14.68 15.05 -21.93
N SER A 514 13.79 15.69 -22.68
CA SER A 514 12.77 16.58 -22.17
C SER A 514 11.39 16.07 -22.55
N VAL A 515 10.41 16.35 -21.71
CA VAL A 515 9.00 16.02 -21.95
C VAL A 515 8.18 17.27 -21.69
N ARG A 516 7.29 17.60 -22.59
CA ARG A 516 6.39 18.74 -22.43
C ARG A 516 5.00 18.44 -22.98
N GLU A 517 4.00 19.02 -22.38
CA GLU A 517 2.65 18.99 -22.93
C GLU A 517 2.58 19.82 -24.20
N ILE A 518 1.88 19.31 -25.21
CA ILE A 518 1.65 19.98 -26.47
C ILE A 518 0.14 20.11 -26.74
N THR A 519 -0.26 21.26 -27.21
CA THR A 519 -1.67 21.60 -27.50
C THR A 519 -1.81 22.30 -28.87
N GLY A 520 -3.02 22.47 -29.32
CA GLY A 520 -3.31 23.23 -30.54
C GLY A 520 -2.53 22.75 -31.76
N ASP A 521 -1.91 23.70 -32.48
CA ASP A 521 -1.14 23.40 -33.69
C ASP A 521 0.11 22.53 -33.44
N GLU A 522 0.73 22.63 -32.29
CA GLU A 522 1.86 21.76 -31.97
C GLU A 522 1.44 20.29 -31.89
N ARG A 523 0.26 20.00 -31.30
CA ARG A 523 -0.31 18.66 -31.25
C ARG A 523 -0.62 18.14 -32.67
N VAL A 524 -1.22 19.01 -33.53
CA VAL A 524 -1.49 18.67 -34.94
C VAL A 524 -0.19 18.33 -35.67
N ASN A 525 0.84 19.16 -35.51
CA ASN A 525 2.15 18.94 -36.13
C ASN A 525 2.82 17.65 -35.64
N GLU A 526 2.75 17.32 -34.34
CA GLU A 526 3.32 16.07 -33.81
C GLU A 526 2.58 14.84 -34.37
N VAL A 527 1.25 14.87 -34.43
CA VAL A 527 0.46 13.78 -35.03
C VAL A 527 0.75 13.68 -36.54
N ALA A 528 0.87 14.81 -37.27
CA ALA A 528 1.28 14.81 -38.65
C ALA A 528 2.68 14.23 -38.86
N ARG A 529 3.64 14.56 -38.01
CA ARG A 529 4.99 13.99 -38.01
C ARG A 529 4.98 12.45 -37.81
N ILE A 530 4.10 11.93 -36.96
CA ILE A 530 3.94 10.49 -36.79
C ILE A 530 3.40 9.82 -38.05
N ILE A 531 2.55 10.53 -38.81
CA ILE A 531 1.96 10.02 -40.07
C ILE A 531 2.99 10.02 -41.21
N SER A 532 3.73 11.11 -41.39
CA SER A 532 4.57 11.32 -42.56
C SER A 532 6.07 11.19 -42.32
N GLY A 533 6.50 11.00 -41.07
CA GLY A 533 7.92 10.99 -40.70
C GLY A 533 8.47 12.40 -40.50
N SER A 534 9.73 12.63 -40.92
CA SER A 534 10.43 13.90 -40.69
C SER A 534 9.89 15.08 -41.50
N GLU A 535 9.27 14.82 -42.66
CA GLU A 535 8.72 15.85 -43.53
C GLU A 535 7.20 15.94 -43.34
N ILE A 536 6.74 17.05 -42.76
CA ILE A 536 5.33 17.31 -42.52
C ILE A 536 4.73 17.90 -43.81
N THR A 537 3.77 17.19 -44.42
CA THR A 537 3.07 17.63 -45.61
C THR A 537 1.69 18.23 -45.28
N PRO A 538 1.08 19.07 -46.17
CA PRO A 538 -0.27 19.57 -45.98
C PRO A 538 -1.32 18.48 -45.83
N GLU A 539 -1.13 17.33 -46.52
CA GLU A 539 -1.99 16.15 -46.43
C GLU A 539 -1.90 15.50 -45.05
N SER A 540 -0.68 15.37 -44.52
CA SER A 540 -0.47 14.81 -43.15
C SER A 540 -1.10 15.71 -42.09
N ILE A 541 -1.03 17.01 -42.22
CA ILE A 541 -1.72 17.98 -41.33
C ILE A 541 -3.24 17.81 -41.41
N THR A 542 -3.79 17.67 -42.62
CA THR A 542 -5.23 17.47 -42.81
C THR A 542 -5.70 16.17 -42.16
N MET A 543 -4.94 15.10 -42.38
CA MET A 543 -5.21 13.81 -41.76
C MET A 543 -5.08 13.85 -40.22
N ALA A 544 -4.06 14.52 -39.69
CA ALA A 544 -3.88 14.72 -38.27
C ALA A 544 -5.07 15.45 -37.62
N LYS A 545 -5.55 16.54 -38.27
CA LYS A 545 -6.75 17.25 -37.81
C LYS A 545 -8.01 16.38 -37.82
N THR A 546 -8.11 15.42 -38.74
CA THR A 546 -9.23 14.47 -38.79
C THR A 546 -9.14 13.44 -37.65
N LEU A 547 -7.95 12.96 -37.33
CA LEU A 547 -7.73 12.02 -36.23
C LEU A 547 -7.98 12.66 -34.86
N ILE A 548 -7.54 13.91 -34.67
CA ILE A 548 -7.70 14.64 -33.39
C ILE A 548 -9.17 15.02 -33.11
N LYS A 549 -10.03 15.11 -34.09
CA LYS A 549 -11.45 15.44 -33.91
C LYS A 549 -12.34 14.28 -33.48
N LYS A 550 -11.79 13.07 -33.45
CA LYS A 550 -12.47 11.87 -32.94
C LYS A 550 -12.26 11.70 -31.45
#